data_c5b2f067c3b9e8c0fd40967f929760e5
#
_entry.id   c5b2f067c3b9e8c0fd40967f929760e5
#
_cell.length_a   1.000
_cell.length_b   1.000
_cell.length_c   1.000
_cell.angle_alpha   90.00
_cell.angle_beta   90.00
_cell.angle_gamma   90.00
#
_symmetry.space_group_name_H-M   'P 1'
#
loop_
_entity.id
_entity.type
_entity.pdbx_description
1 polymer ?
#
loop_
_entity_poly.entity_id
_entity_poly.type
_entity_poly.pdbx_seq_one_letter_code
_entity_poly.pdbx_strand_id
1 'polypeptide(L)'
;MNALASLFKRDGLIEKHQLEGVDPSDRYFNRAVLVNRTSSGYAAKIMYEALTVEGQSHPTIAAAVAELVQRLQSFGFTRLRTRTNFKGAKYLAEKETWIEYPDPA
;
A
#
# COMPACT_ATOMS: atom_id res chain seq x y z
N MET A 1 17.45 -1.82 23.80
CA MET A 1 17.38 -0.97 22.60
C MET A 1 16.58 -1.61 21.49
N ASN A 2 16.79 -2.88 21.25
CA ASN A 2 16.09 -3.56 20.16
C ASN A 2 14.57 -3.57 20.33
N ALA A 3 14.11 -3.70 21.58
CA ALA A 3 12.69 -3.70 21.84
C ALA A 3 12.06 -2.36 21.45
N LEU A 4 12.77 -1.27 21.72
CA LEU A 4 12.29 0.06 21.35
C LEU A 4 12.26 0.22 19.85
N ALA A 5 13.28 -0.26 19.15
CA ALA A 5 13.31 -0.19 17.68
C ALA A 5 12.14 -0.96 17.09
N SER A 6 11.80 -2.13 17.65
CA SER A 6 10.65 -2.90 17.18
C SER A 6 9.34 -2.18 17.41
N LEU A 7 9.20 -1.53 18.57
CA LEU A 7 8.01 -0.75 18.86
C LEU A 7 7.84 0.40 17.88
N PHE A 8 8.93 1.10 17.56
CA PHE A 8 8.86 2.20 16.60
C PHE A 8 8.45 1.70 15.22
N LYS A 9 8.94 0.55 14.80
CA LYS A 9 8.54 -0.02 13.52
C LYS A 9 7.04 -0.30 13.47
N ARG A 10 6.51 -0.87 14.55
CA ARG A 10 5.06 -1.13 14.61
C ARG A 10 4.26 0.15 14.68
N ASP A 11 4.76 1.11 15.47
CA ASP A 11 4.08 2.39 15.63
C ASP A 11 4.14 3.20 14.35
N GLY A 12 5.04 2.85 13.41
CA GLY A 12 5.10 3.50 12.13
C GLY A 12 3.93 3.22 11.22
N LEU A 13 3.25 2.07 11.41
CA LEU A 13 2.08 1.72 10.60
C LEU A 13 0.91 2.60 10.99
N ILE A 14 0.36 3.35 10.02
CA ILE A 14 -0.71 4.30 10.29
C ILE A 14 -1.99 4.01 9.49
N GLU A 15 -1.87 3.36 8.32
CA GLU A 15 -3.02 3.01 7.50
C GLU A 15 -2.77 1.72 6.76
N LYS A 16 -3.85 1.04 6.44
CA LYS A 16 -3.83 -0.03 5.45
C LYS A 16 -4.84 0.30 4.37
N HIS A 17 -4.47 0.00 3.14
CA HIS A 17 -5.36 0.14 2.01
C HIS A 17 -5.58 -1.24 1.42
N GLN A 18 -6.77 -1.47 0.94
CA GLN A 18 -7.09 -2.67 0.19
C GLN A 18 -6.70 -2.40 -1.26
N LEU A 19 -5.89 -3.27 -1.83
CA LEU A 19 -5.49 -3.17 -3.23
C LEU A 19 -5.96 -4.40 -3.96
N GLU A 20 -6.66 -4.21 -5.06
CA GLU A 20 -7.05 -5.34 -5.90
C GLU A 20 -6.80 -5.04 -7.36
N GLY A 21 -6.75 -6.09 -8.16
CA GLY A 21 -6.51 -6.00 -9.59
C GLY A 21 -6.15 -7.36 -10.15
N VAL A 22 -5.32 -7.34 -11.20
CA VAL A 22 -4.89 -8.55 -11.90
C VAL A 22 -3.36 -8.59 -11.87
N ASP A 23 -2.80 -9.73 -11.49
CA ASP A 23 -1.35 -9.90 -11.40
C ASP A 23 -0.76 -10.23 -12.78
N PRO A 24 0.59 -10.25 -12.91
CA PRO A 24 1.20 -10.54 -14.21
C PRO A 24 0.89 -11.92 -14.78
N SER A 25 0.39 -12.85 -13.95
CA SER A 25 -0.03 -14.18 -14.40
C SER A 25 -1.52 -14.23 -14.75
N ASP A 26 -2.15 -13.06 -14.85
CA ASP A 26 -3.56 -12.92 -15.23
C ASP A 26 -4.51 -13.47 -14.17
N ARG A 27 -4.11 -13.39 -12.90
CA ARG A 27 -4.95 -13.82 -11.77
C ARG A 27 -5.46 -12.61 -11.00
N TYR A 28 -6.74 -12.62 -10.66
CA TYR A 28 -7.29 -11.61 -9.76
C TYR A 28 -6.69 -11.74 -8.37
N PHE A 29 -6.42 -10.62 -7.72
CA PHE A 29 -5.87 -10.62 -6.36
C PHE A 29 -6.43 -9.47 -5.53
N ASN A 30 -6.29 -9.63 -4.22
CA ASN A 30 -6.65 -8.59 -3.24
C ASN A 30 -5.66 -8.72 -2.08
N ARG A 31 -4.93 -7.65 -1.80
CA ARG A 31 -3.90 -7.63 -0.77
C ARG A 31 -3.92 -6.31 -0.01
N ALA A 32 -3.38 -6.34 1.19
CA ALA A 32 -3.24 -5.13 2.00
C ALA A 32 -1.99 -4.36 1.60
N VAL A 33 -2.15 -3.06 1.41
CA VAL A 33 -1.04 -2.11 1.30
C VAL A 33 -0.84 -1.52 2.68
N LEU A 34 0.39 -1.58 3.18
CA LEU A 34 0.75 -1.03 4.49
C LEU A 34 1.38 0.32 4.29
N VAL A 35 0.85 1.34 4.97
CA VAL A 35 1.41 2.69 4.92
C VAL A 35 2.04 3.00 6.26
N ASN A 36 3.32 3.34 6.24
CA ASN A 36 4.08 3.66 7.42
C ASN A 36 4.52 5.12 7.40
N ARG A 37 4.59 5.70 8.58
CA ARG A 37 5.22 7.02 8.74
C ARG A 37 6.74 6.85 8.70
N THR A 38 7.41 7.77 8.03
CA THR A 38 8.87 7.80 7.95
C THR A 38 9.35 9.14 8.50
N SER A 39 10.68 9.31 8.58
CA SER A 39 11.27 10.57 9.04
C SER A 39 10.95 11.73 8.08
N SER A 40 10.64 11.46 6.82
CA SER A 40 10.41 12.50 5.81
C SER A 40 9.01 12.45 5.21
N GLY A 41 8.10 11.63 5.76
CA GLY A 41 6.75 11.54 5.24
C GLY A 41 6.14 10.18 5.41
N TYR A 42 5.71 9.59 4.30
CA TYR A 42 4.99 8.31 4.30
C TYR A 42 5.52 7.40 3.20
N ALA A 43 5.56 6.10 3.48
CA ALA A 43 5.95 5.10 2.49
C ALA A 43 4.94 3.96 2.50
N ALA A 44 4.67 3.40 1.31
CA ALA A 44 3.72 2.31 1.13
C ALA A 44 4.45 1.04 0.71
N LYS A 45 3.94 -0.11 1.16
CA LYS A 45 4.57 -1.39 0.92
C LYS A 45 3.51 -2.47 0.75
N ILE A 46 3.78 -3.44 -0.11
CA ILE A 46 2.93 -4.61 -0.28
C ILE A 46 3.79 -5.86 -0.35
N MET A 47 3.29 -6.93 0.24
CA MET A 47 3.88 -8.25 0.06
C MET A 47 2.94 -9.09 -0.78
N TYR A 48 3.46 -9.63 -1.88
CA TYR A 48 2.68 -10.42 -2.82
C TYR A 48 3.45 -11.70 -3.15
N GLU A 49 3.02 -12.81 -2.56
CA GLU A 49 3.72 -14.09 -2.67
C GLU A 49 5.17 -13.94 -2.21
N ALA A 50 6.16 -14.22 -3.04
CA ALA A 50 7.56 -14.07 -2.67
C ALA A 50 8.08 -12.66 -2.92
N LEU A 51 7.25 -11.75 -3.41
CA LEU A 51 7.66 -10.41 -3.81
C LEU A 51 7.29 -9.41 -2.72
N THR A 52 8.23 -8.55 -2.36
CA THR A 52 7.96 -7.38 -1.52
C THR A 52 8.27 -6.14 -2.35
N VAL A 53 7.29 -5.26 -2.49
CA VAL A 53 7.46 -4.00 -3.20
C VAL A 53 7.28 -2.87 -2.21
N GLU A 54 8.28 -2.01 -2.12
CA GLU A 54 8.25 -0.88 -1.19
C GLU A 54 8.61 0.39 -1.94
N GLY A 55 7.79 1.43 -1.76
CA GLY A 55 8.03 2.72 -2.37
C GLY A 55 8.91 3.60 -1.50
N GLN A 56 9.24 4.77 -2.03
CA GLN A 56 10.00 5.78 -1.31
C GLN A 56 9.07 6.64 -0.46
N SER A 57 9.67 7.49 0.38
CA SER A 57 8.90 8.42 1.20
C SER A 57 8.30 9.54 0.36
N HIS A 58 7.08 9.91 0.68
CA HIS A 58 6.35 10.98 0.01
C HIS A 58 5.70 11.89 1.05
N PRO A 59 5.44 13.15 0.69
CA PRO A 59 4.81 14.08 1.64
C PRO A 59 3.39 13.70 2.03
N THR A 60 2.69 12.89 1.22
CA THR A 60 1.31 12.50 1.50
C THR A 60 1.13 11.00 1.36
N ILE A 61 0.12 10.49 2.04
CA ILE A 61 -0.23 9.07 1.94
C ILE A 61 -0.70 8.74 0.51
N ALA A 62 -1.49 9.63 -0.09
CA ALA A 62 -1.98 9.41 -1.46
C ALA A 62 -0.84 9.27 -2.45
N ALA A 63 0.20 10.11 -2.33
CA ALA A 63 1.37 10.03 -3.21
C ALA A 63 2.15 8.74 -2.98
N ALA A 64 2.28 8.30 -1.72
CA ALA A 64 2.98 7.06 -1.41
C ALA A 64 2.27 5.86 -2.01
N VAL A 65 0.94 5.80 -1.89
CA VAL A 65 0.15 4.71 -2.46
C VAL A 65 0.21 4.75 -3.99
N ALA A 66 0.12 5.94 -4.58
CA ALA A 66 0.18 6.09 -6.04
C ALA A 66 1.51 5.61 -6.61
N GLU A 67 2.61 5.90 -5.92
CA GLU A 67 3.93 5.43 -6.38
C GLU A 67 4.02 3.91 -6.32
N LEU A 68 3.49 3.31 -5.24
CA LEU A 68 3.48 1.85 -5.12
C LEU A 68 2.71 1.22 -6.29
N VAL A 69 1.56 1.80 -6.62
CA VAL A 69 0.75 1.31 -7.76
C VAL A 69 1.55 1.41 -9.05
N GLN A 70 2.27 2.51 -9.28
CA GLN A 70 3.09 2.67 -10.48
C GLN A 70 4.18 1.60 -10.55
N ARG A 71 4.79 1.27 -9.43
CA ARG A 71 5.80 0.20 -9.38
C ARG A 71 5.19 -1.15 -9.76
N LEU A 72 4.00 -1.45 -9.23
CA LEU A 72 3.31 -2.68 -9.59
C LEU A 72 2.95 -2.71 -11.06
N GLN A 73 2.50 -1.59 -11.62
CA GLN A 73 2.21 -1.51 -13.04
C GLN A 73 3.46 -1.80 -13.87
N SER A 74 4.63 -1.35 -13.42
CA SER A 74 5.88 -1.63 -14.14
C SER A 74 6.25 -3.12 -14.13
N PHE A 75 5.70 -3.89 -13.20
CA PHE A 75 5.88 -5.35 -13.14
C PHE A 75 4.81 -6.10 -13.94
N GLY A 76 3.84 -5.39 -14.52
CA GLY A 76 2.79 -6.02 -15.32
C GLY A 76 1.47 -6.21 -14.60
N PHE A 77 1.31 -5.67 -13.40
CA PHE A 77 0.01 -5.66 -12.74
C PHE A 77 -0.94 -4.69 -13.45
N THR A 78 -2.21 -5.05 -13.56
CA THR A 78 -3.20 -4.25 -14.28
C THR A 78 -4.50 -4.12 -13.48
N ARG A 79 -5.36 -3.20 -13.92
CA ARG A 79 -6.70 -2.98 -13.35
C ARG A 79 -6.63 -2.73 -11.85
N LEU A 80 -5.63 -1.97 -11.41
CA LEU A 80 -5.39 -1.73 -10.00
C LEU A 80 -6.33 -0.68 -9.46
N ARG A 81 -6.83 -0.92 -8.25
CA ARG A 81 -7.60 0.06 -7.50
C ARG A 81 -7.39 -0.13 -6.01
N THR A 82 -7.50 0.96 -5.26
CA THR A 82 -7.27 0.94 -3.82
C THR A 82 -8.40 1.62 -3.08
N ARG A 83 -8.54 1.28 -1.80
CA ARG A 83 -9.37 2.04 -0.86
C ARG A 83 -8.84 1.82 0.54
N THR A 84 -8.97 2.85 1.38
CA THR A 84 -8.55 2.77 2.77
C THR A 84 -9.49 1.82 3.51
N ASN A 85 -8.92 0.89 4.32
CA ASN A 85 -9.75 0.03 5.15
C ASN A 85 -9.28 -0.04 6.61
N PHE A 86 -8.16 0.59 6.93
CA PHE A 86 -7.64 0.64 8.31
C PHE A 86 -7.01 2.00 8.52
N LYS A 87 -7.39 2.68 9.61
CA LYS A 87 -6.91 4.03 9.88
C LYS A 87 -6.70 4.20 11.37
N GLY A 88 -5.53 4.69 11.76
CA GLY A 88 -5.18 4.83 13.15
C GLY A 88 -4.98 3.46 13.78
N ALA A 89 -5.91 2.99 14.59
CA ALA A 89 -5.76 1.77 15.35
C ALA A 89 -6.81 0.70 15.02
N LYS A 90 -7.66 0.93 14.00
CA LYS A 90 -8.76 -0.01 13.75
C LYS A 90 -9.19 0.00 12.30
N TYR A 91 -9.87 -1.08 11.92
CA TYR A 91 -10.50 -1.18 10.60
C TYR A 91 -11.74 -0.28 10.54
N LEU A 92 -12.00 0.26 9.36
CA LEU A 92 -13.13 1.14 9.15
C LEU A 92 -14.43 0.34 9.10
N ALA A 93 -15.45 0.85 9.78
CA ALA A 93 -16.77 0.22 9.80
C ALA A 93 -17.43 0.31 8.43
N GLU A 94 -17.22 1.43 7.72
CA GLU A 94 -17.77 1.63 6.39
C GLU A 94 -16.63 1.66 5.39
N LYS A 95 -16.88 1.03 4.23
CA LYS A 95 -15.89 0.96 3.17
C LYS A 95 -15.86 2.26 2.40
N GLU A 96 -14.63 2.72 2.10
CA GLU A 96 -14.45 3.92 1.30
C GLU A 96 -14.58 3.61 -0.18
N THR A 97 -14.76 4.66 -0.97
CA THR A 97 -14.86 4.53 -2.41
C THR A 97 -13.52 4.07 -2.99
N TRP A 98 -13.59 3.20 -3.98
CA TRP A 98 -12.39 2.77 -4.69
C TRP A 98 -11.78 3.93 -5.49
N ILE A 99 -10.44 3.98 -5.48
CA ILE A 99 -9.67 4.85 -6.34
C ILE A 99 -9.12 3.98 -7.46
N GLU A 100 -9.52 4.27 -8.69
CA GLU A 100 -9.10 3.50 -9.86
C GLU A 100 -7.78 4.06 -10.39
N TYR A 101 -6.89 3.18 -10.83
CA TYR A 101 -5.62 3.59 -11.44
C TYR A 101 -5.59 3.07 -12.87
N PRO A 102 -5.71 3.96 -13.86
CA PRO A 102 -5.71 3.53 -15.26
C PRO A 102 -4.43 2.78 -15.61
N ASP A 103 -4.57 1.73 -16.43
CA ASP A 103 -3.40 1.01 -16.91
C ASP A 103 -2.57 1.93 -17.79
N PRO A 104 -1.23 1.75 -17.80
CA PRO A 104 -0.37 2.53 -18.69
C PRO A 104 -0.71 2.25 -20.14
N ALA A 105 -0.59 3.28 -20.96
CA ALA A 105 -0.86 3.19 -22.39
C ALA A 105 0.20 2.33 -23.09
#